data_8dad7821b7da381d5badc4c4f96d546d
#
_entry.id   8dad7821b7da381d5badc4c4f96d546d
#
_cell.length_a   1.000
_cell.length_b   1.000
_cell.length_c   1.000
_cell.angle_alpha   90.00
_cell.angle_beta   90.00
_cell.angle_gamma   90.00
#
_symmetry.space_group_name_H-M   'P 1'
#
loop_
_entity.id
_entity.type
_entity.pdbx_description
1 polymer ?
#
loop_
_entity_poly.entity_id
_entity_poly.type
_entity_poly.pdbx_seq_one_letter_code
_entity_poly.pdbx_strand_id
1 'polypeptide(L)'
;MPLPPGPTFLLRTLPRLFGPPVAVYAALRYLANYVDAIPRWVAPISAVLIFPALFFVPVVWEDFNNERLRRVLGADPVPFVRGGGFLGLNILKMLVKQSEVLYPSNLYGDLPEKYGTFFHIRLMLQDTIVTMEPSHIKAVLALQFDNFQKGPVFTKNFRPLLGNGIFNADGDIWKFHRGLTRPFFARNRITDFDIFERHANKAISITRARLREGQPVDFQDMIGRFTLDVASAFLLGKEMDSLSLPLPYPTSGSSKSSPIVNTNSHIAESFVQSFSLVPKISSMRHLNGGVWPLLEMWDDKLKPHMDVINNFVEPVIQSAMERKKGGVEKGEEESLTLLDELVRQTDDQTLIRDETINMLVAGKDTTAGTLSFVVYMLSEHPQFLEKLRQEVLDMVGPDRTPTYDDVKEMKFLRAVINESLRLYPTVPFDSRWAVKETTFPPITPGGKPLFIPAGATIMYSVAYMHRRKDLWGPDALEFDPDRFIDSRVQKYLVPNPYIFLPFNAGPRICIGQQASIQIRAPLYLFTNRSFTT
;
A
#
# COMPACT_ATOMS: atom_id res chain seq x y z
N MET A 1 -15.80 -28.69 2.89
CA MET A 1 -15.11 -27.51 2.31
C MET A 1 -15.93 -26.27 2.62
N PRO A 2 -15.35 -25.13 2.99
CA PRO A 2 -16.11 -23.89 3.12
C PRO A 2 -16.74 -23.52 1.78
N LEU A 3 -17.92 -22.91 1.82
CA LEU A 3 -18.60 -22.45 0.62
C LEU A 3 -17.78 -21.36 -0.09
N PRO A 4 -17.83 -21.30 -1.43
CA PRO A 4 -17.20 -20.22 -2.20
C PRO A 4 -17.66 -18.82 -1.77
N PRO A 5 -16.90 -17.75 -2.10
CA PRO A 5 -17.23 -16.37 -1.70
C PRO A 5 -18.62 -15.91 -2.14
N GLY A 6 -19.02 -16.20 -3.38
CA GLY A 6 -20.32 -15.78 -3.92
C GLY A 6 -21.51 -16.39 -3.19
N PRO A 7 -21.65 -17.73 -3.10
CA PRO A 7 -22.71 -18.36 -2.33
C PRO A 7 -22.74 -17.91 -0.87
N THR A 8 -21.58 -17.78 -0.22
CA THR A 8 -21.48 -17.28 1.16
C THR A 8 -22.04 -15.85 1.27
N PHE A 9 -21.72 -14.99 0.32
CA PHE A 9 -22.24 -13.63 0.25
C PHE A 9 -23.75 -13.62 0.05
N LEU A 10 -24.27 -14.40 -0.91
CA LEU A 10 -25.71 -14.47 -1.19
C LEU A 10 -26.50 -14.98 0.02
N LEU A 11 -26.05 -16.05 0.67
CA LEU A 11 -26.70 -16.60 1.86
C LEU A 11 -26.79 -15.58 3.01
N ARG A 12 -25.83 -14.67 3.12
CA ARG A 12 -25.84 -13.62 4.16
C ARG A 12 -26.66 -12.39 3.74
N THR A 13 -26.68 -12.09 2.45
CA THR A 13 -27.25 -10.83 1.93
C THR A 13 -28.72 -10.99 1.57
N LEU A 14 -29.12 -12.11 0.93
CA LEU A 14 -30.50 -12.33 0.51
C LEU A 14 -31.52 -12.29 1.66
N PRO A 15 -31.30 -12.93 2.83
CA PRO A 15 -32.23 -12.83 3.94
C PRO A 15 -32.37 -11.38 4.48
N ARG A 16 -31.30 -10.60 4.46
CA ARG A 16 -31.33 -9.19 4.89
C ARG A 16 -32.06 -8.30 3.90
N LEU A 17 -31.99 -8.64 2.62
CA LEU A 17 -32.60 -7.90 1.54
C LEU A 17 -34.08 -8.23 1.36
N PHE A 18 -34.43 -9.51 1.38
CA PHE A 18 -35.78 -10.01 1.15
C PHE A 18 -36.59 -10.24 2.43
N GLY A 19 -35.93 -10.44 3.57
CA GLY A 19 -36.60 -10.68 4.85
C GLY A 19 -37.58 -9.56 5.25
N PRO A 20 -37.16 -8.28 5.30
CA PRO A 20 -38.07 -7.18 5.64
C PRO A 20 -39.26 -7.03 4.70
N PRO A 21 -39.13 -7.03 3.34
CA PRO A 21 -40.23 -7.03 2.43
C PRO A 21 -41.24 -8.19 2.64
N VAL A 22 -40.72 -9.42 2.84
CA VAL A 22 -41.55 -10.60 3.09
C VAL A 22 -42.26 -10.49 4.43
N ALA A 23 -41.58 -10.04 5.48
CA ALA A 23 -42.19 -9.85 6.81
C ALA A 23 -43.33 -8.81 6.78
N VAL A 24 -43.09 -7.67 6.09
CA VAL A 24 -44.14 -6.64 5.95
C VAL A 24 -45.32 -7.15 5.13
N TYR A 25 -45.04 -7.87 4.01
CA TYR A 25 -46.09 -8.49 3.24
C TYR A 25 -46.95 -9.41 4.09
N ALA A 26 -46.32 -10.34 4.83
CA ALA A 26 -47.03 -11.30 5.69
C ALA A 26 -47.82 -10.59 6.80
N ALA A 27 -47.22 -9.60 7.46
CA ALA A 27 -47.87 -8.84 8.53
C ALA A 27 -49.11 -8.08 8.01
N LEU A 28 -49.00 -7.38 6.87
CA LEU A 28 -50.13 -6.65 6.29
C LEU A 28 -51.23 -7.57 5.78
N ARG A 29 -50.90 -8.74 5.23
CA ARG A 29 -51.86 -9.76 4.83
C ARG A 29 -52.59 -10.35 6.01
N TYR A 30 -51.87 -10.60 7.13
CA TYR A 30 -52.48 -11.05 8.37
C TYR A 30 -53.41 -10.01 8.97
N LEU A 31 -53.00 -8.76 9.06
CA LEU A 31 -53.83 -7.65 9.56
C LEU A 31 -55.05 -7.40 8.71
N ALA A 32 -54.98 -7.54 7.39
CA ALA A 32 -56.13 -7.39 6.47
C ALA A 32 -57.24 -8.43 6.69
N ASN A 33 -57.00 -9.50 7.47
CA ASN A 33 -58.04 -10.45 7.87
C ASN A 33 -58.87 -9.96 9.08
N TYR A 34 -58.36 -8.95 9.81
CA TYR A 34 -59.00 -8.43 11.04
C TYR A 34 -59.45 -6.98 10.88
N VAL A 35 -58.93 -6.28 9.87
CA VAL A 35 -59.19 -4.84 9.61
C VAL A 35 -59.67 -4.66 8.17
N ASP A 36 -61.00 -4.59 7.96
CA ASP A 36 -61.62 -4.45 6.63
C ASP A 36 -61.18 -3.17 5.89
N ALA A 37 -60.60 -2.17 6.59
CA ALA A 37 -60.12 -0.93 6.02
C ALA A 37 -58.80 -1.09 5.25
N ILE A 38 -58.10 -2.25 5.32
CA ILE A 38 -56.83 -2.48 4.60
C ILE A 38 -57.11 -3.17 3.25
N PRO A 39 -56.99 -2.45 2.12
CA PRO A 39 -57.17 -3.06 0.80
C PRO A 39 -56.11 -4.12 0.51
N ARG A 40 -56.46 -5.19 -0.16
CA ARG A 40 -55.57 -6.32 -0.46
C ARG A 40 -54.31 -5.95 -1.25
N TRP A 41 -54.34 -4.84 -2.00
CA TRP A 41 -53.21 -4.34 -2.78
C TRP A 41 -52.15 -3.62 -1.96
N VAL A 42 -52.45 -3.20 -0.73
CA VAL A 42 -51.49 -2.50 0.18
C VAL A 42 -50.29 -3.40 0.50
N ALA A 43 -50.52 -4.67 0.79
CA ALA A 43 -49.44 -5.60 1.17
C ALA A 43 -48.37 -5.76 0.07
N PRO A 44 -48.70 -6.07 -1.21
CA PRO A 44 -47.69 -6.22 -2.25
C PRO A 44 -47.01 -4.88 -2.60
N ILE A 45 -47.73 -3.76 -2.62
CA ILE A 45 -47.13 -2.44 -2.90
C ILE A 45 -46.15 -2.06 -1.77
N SER A 46 -46.52 -2.23 -0.50
CA SER A 46 -45.64 -1.95 0.63
C SER A 46 -44.39 -2.81 0.59
N ALA A 47 -44.50 -4.09 0.26
CA ALA A 47 -43.34 -4.98 0.12
C ALA A 47 -42.39 -4.53 -0.99
N VAL A 48 -42.92 -4.05 -2.13
CA VAL A 48 -42.10 -3.49 -3.23
C VAL A 48 -41.43 -2.18 -2.83
N LEU A 49 -42.15 -1.30 -2.11
CA LEU A 49 -41.63 0.02 -1.71
C LEU A 49 -40.55 -0.08 -0.59
N ILE A 50 -40.62 -1.11 0.24
CA ILE A 50 -39.59 -1.35 1.27
C ILE A 50 -38.21 -1.61 0.63
N PHE A 51 -38.18 -2.24 -0.54
CA PHE A 51 -36.92 -2.57 -1.21
C PHE A 51 -36.05 -1.34 -1.47
N PRO A 52 -36.51 -0.30 -2.21
CA PRO A 52 -35.73 0.94 -2.32
C PRO A 52 -35.58 1.66 -0.97
N ALA A 53 -36.56 1.60 -0.09
CA ALA A 53 -36.48 2.27 1.22
C ALA A 53 -35.32 1.76 2.06
N LEU A 54 -35.03 0.46 2.06
CA LEU A 54 -33.89 -0.13 2.77
C LEU A 54 -32.52 0.47 2.37
N PHE A 55 -32.42 0.96 1.13
CA PHE A 55 -31.18 1.57 0.63
C PHE A 55 -31.17 3.09 0.80
N PHE A 56 -32.28 3.75 0.49
CA PHE A 56 -32.29 5.21 0.39
C PHE A 56 -32.63 5.91 1.72
N VAL A 57 -33.45 5.29 2.57
CA VAL A 57 -33.80 5.90 3.87
C VAL A 57 -32.58 6.11 4.76
N PRO A 58 -31.69 5.11 4.95
CA PRO A 58 -30.48 5.32 5.72
C PRO A 58 -29.58 6.43 5.16
N VAL A 59 -29.43 6.48 3.82
CA VAL A 59 -28.60 7.52 3.17
C VAL A 59 -29.19 8.91 3.37
N VAL A 60 -30.51 9.07 3.15
CA VAL A 60 -31.19 10.37 3.34
C VAL A 60 -31.12 10.80 4.82
N TRP A 61 -31.29 9.85 5.75
CA TRP A 61 -31.17 10.13 7.16
C TRP A 61 -29.75 10.56 7.55
N GLU A 62 -28.75 9.88 7.02
CA GLU A 62 -27.35 10.21 7.22
C GLU A 62 -27.03 11.60 6.65
N ASP A 63 -27.45 11.89 5.42
CA ASP A 63 -27.27 13.21 4.80
C ASP A 63 -27.96 14.31 5.60
N PHE A 64 -29.17 14.08 6.10
CA PHE A 64 -29.89 15.03 6.96
C PHE A 64 -29.13 15.28 8.29
N ASN A 65 -28.68 14.21 8.93
CA ASN A 65 -27.92 14.29 10.19
C ASN A 65 -26.58 15.00 9.98
N ASN A 66 -25.88 14.68 8.91
CA ASN A 66 -24.61 15.30 8.53
C ASN A 66 -24.78 16.81 8.29
N GLU A 67 -25.85 17.21 7.60
CA GLU A 67 -26.16 18.62 7.37
C GLU A 67 -26.47 19.35 8.68
N ARG A 68 -27.18 18.70 9.61
CA ARG A 68 -27.44 19.25 10.94
C ARG A 68 -26.13 19.44 11.72
N LEU A 69 -25.26 18.41 11.77
CA LEU A 69 -23.97 18.46 12.48
C LEU A 69 -23.04 19.51 11.87
N ARG A 70 -23.00 19.58 10.54
CA ARG A 70 -22.24 20.60 9.81
C ARG A 70 -22.60 22.02 10.25
N ARG A 71 -23.91 22.31 10.37
CA ARG A 71 -24.39 23.62 10.83
C ARG A 71 -24.02 23.90 12.29
N VAL A 72 -24.11 22.89 13.16
CA VAL A 72 -23.73 23.01 14.57
C VAL A 72 -22.24 23.33 14.70
N LEU A 73 -21.39 22.69 13.87
CA LEU A 73 -19.96 22.92 13.84
C LEU A 73 -19.54 24.20 13.09
N GLY A 74 -20.51 24.93 12.49
CA GLY A 74 -20.22 26.14 11.70
C GLY A 74 -19.31 25.89 10.50
N ALA A 75 -19.30 24.66 10.00
CA ALA A 75 -18.39 24.21 8.92
C ALA A 75 -19.03 24.32 7.54
N ASP A 76 -18.19 24.47 6.51
CA ASP A 76 -18.61 24.43 5.13
C ASP A 76 -18.62 22.98 4.59
N PRO A 77 -19.48 22.66 3.58
CA PRO A 77 -19.47 21.35 2.96
C PRO A 77 -18.24 21.16 2.08
N VAL A 78 -17.80 19.90 1.93
CA VAL A 78 -16.77 19.54 0.95
C VAL A 78 -17.38 19.63 -0.47
N PRO A 79 -16.68 20.21 -1.46
CA PRO A 79 -17.15 20.26 -2.84
C PRO A 79 -17.49 18.87 -3.38
N PHE A 80 -18.74 18.67 -3.78
CA PHE A 80 -19.23 17.38 -4.26
C PHE A 80 -19.03 17.23 -5.77
N VAL A 81 -18.46 16.11 -6.20
CA VAL A 81 -18.25 15.80 -7.61
C VAL A 81 -19.59 15.43 -8.25
N ARG A 82 -20.06 16.27 -9.16
CA ARG A 82 -21.31 16.08 -9.92
C ARG A 82 -21.05 15.25 -11.19
N GLY A 83 -22.08 14.57 -11.69
CA GLY A 83 -21.99 13.82 -12.95
C GLY A 83 -21.46 12.38 -12.82
N GLY A 84 -21.35 11.86 -11.60
CA GLY A 84 -20.95 10.46 -11.34
C GLY A 84 -21.92 9.40 -11.89
N GLY A 85 -23.10 9.79 -12.35
CA GLY A 85 -24.16 8.88 -12.78
C GLY A 85 -24.83 8.15 -11.62
N PHE A 86 -25.61 7.11 -11.94
CA PHE A 86 -26.26 6.29 -10.93
C PHE A 86 -25.21 5.63 -10.02
N LEU A 87 -25.31 5.82 -8.71
CA LEU A 87 -24.40 5.28 -7.69
C LEU A 87 -22.90 5.60 -7.92
N GLY A 88 -22.55 6.62 -8.69
CA GLY A 88 -21.16 6.97 -8.97
C GLY A 88 -20.45 6.08 -9.99
N LEU A 89 -21.19 5.27 -10.76
CA LEU A 89 -20.63 4.28 -11.70
C LEU A 89 -19.73 4.89 -12.77
N ASN A 90 -20.01 6.12 -13.23
CA ASN A 90 -19.14 6.79 -14.20
C ASN A 90 -17.77 7.11 -13.62
N ILE A 91 -17.71 7.53 -12.35
CA ILE A 91 -16.47 7.79 -11.64
C ILE A 91 -15.73 6.48 -11.41
N LEU A 92 -16.42 5.42 -10.96
CA LEU A 92 -15.83 4.10 -10.77
C LEU A 92 -15.20 3.58 -12.06
N LYS A 93 -15.92 3.67 -13.19
CA LYS A 93 -15.40 3.28 -14.51
C LYS A 93 -14.16 4.08 -14.90
N MET A 94 -14.15 5.38 -14.61
CA MET A 94 -12.98 6.25 -14.84
C MET A 94 -11.79 5.79 -13.99
N LEU A 95 -11.97 5.57 -12.68
CA LEU A 95 -10.91 5.12 -11.78
C LEU A 95 -10.32 3.78 -12.19
N VAL A 96 -11.16 2.80 -12.54
CA VAL A 96 -10.71 1.49 -13.03
C VAL A 96 -9.91 1.64 -14.33
N LYS A 97 -10.42 2.38 -15.31
CA LYS A 97 -9.70 2.61 -16.57
C LYS A 97 -8.34 3.27 -16.36
N GLN A 98 -8.26 4.25 -15.46
CA GLN A 98 -7.00 4.96 -15.20
C GLN A 98 -6.01 4.12 -14.41
N SER A 99 -6.48 3.25 -13.49
CA SER A 99 -5.61 2.34 -12.73
C SER A 99 -4.91 1.29 -13.61
N GLU A 100 -5.46 0.98 -14.79
CA GLU A 100 -4.88 0.01 -15.74
C GLU A 100 -3.83 0.62 -16.66
N VAL A 101 -3.92 1.93 -16.95
CA VAL A 101 -3.17 2.56 -18.05
C VAL A 101 -2.13 3.55 -17.54
N LEU A 102 -2.34 4.16 -16.39
CA LEU A 102 -1.55 5.30 -15.92
C LEU A 102 -0.88 5.02 -14.57
N TYR A 103 0.22 5.75 -14.32
CA TYR A 103 0.79 5.82 -12.99
C TYR A 103 -0.25 6.39 -11.99
N PRO A 104 -0.34 5.85 -10.77
CA PRO A 104 -1.41 6.20 -9.81
C PRO A 104 -1.55 7.68 -9.44
N SER A 105 -0.55 8.54 -9.73
CA SER A 105 -0.70 10.00 -9.53
C SER A 105 -1.84 10.59 -10.35
N ASN A 106 -2.21 9.97 -11.47
CA ASN A 106 -3.26 10.42 -12.37
C ASN A 106 -4.59 9.70 -12.16
N LEU A 107 -4.72 8.96 -11.05
CA LEU A 107 -5.91 8.15 -10.75
C LEU A 107 -7.23 8.94 -10.81
N TYR A 108 -7.19 10.22 -10.44
CA TYR A 108 -8.39 11.09 -10.43
C TYR A 108 -8.61 11.87 -11.72
N GLY A 109 -7.75 11.68 -12.75
CA GLY A 109 -7.85 12.37 -14.03
C GLY A 109 -7.90 13.89 -13.89
N ASP A 110 -8.90 14.50 -14.49
CA ASP A 110 -9.16 15.95 -14.50
C ASP A 110 -9.96 16.46 -13.27
N LEU A 111 -10.34 15.58 -12.35
CA LEU A 111 -11.11 15.98 -11.17
C LEU A 111 -10.39 17.04 -10.32
N PRO A 112 -9.06 16.96 -10.05
CA PRO A 112 -8.36 17.99 -9.29
C PRO A 112 -8.34 19.34 -9.99
N GLU A 113 -8.30 19.38 -11.30
CA GLU A 113 -8.35 20.63 -12.09
C GLU A 113 -9.74 21.26 -12.01
N LYS A 114 -10.79 20.44 -12.00
CA LYS A 114 -12.19 20.89 -12.02
C LYS A 114 -12.75 21.23 -10.64
N TYR A 115 -12.39 20.46 -9.62
CA TYR A 115 -12.95 20.59 -8.27
C TYR A 115 -11.94 21.06 -7.23
N GLY A 116 -10.67 21.28 -7.62
CA GLY A 116 -9.58 21.62 -6.72
C GLY A 116 -8.95 20.39 -6.07
N THR A 117 -8.10 20.65 -5.10
CA THR A 117 -7.28 19.65 -4.40
C THR A 117 -8.00 18.93 -3.26
N PHE A 118 -9.29 19.24 -3.06
CA PHE A 118 -10.12 18.67 -2.01
C PHE A 118 -11.57 18.54 -2.50
N PHE A 119 -12.08 17.32 -2.63
CA PHE A 119 -13.42 17.06 -3.14
C PHE A 119 -14.01 15.77 -2.59
N HIS A 120 -15.33 15.67 -2.65
CA HIS A 120 -16.13 14.54 -2.17
C HIS A 120 -16.70 13.74 -3.34
N ILE A 121 -16.46 12.43 -3.33
CA ILE A 121 -17.01 11.45 -4.27
C ILE A 121 -17.89 10.49 -3.49
N ARG A 122 -19.11 10.20 -4.00
CA ARG A 122 -19.92 9.11 -3.45
C ARG A 122 -19.94 7.95 -4.44
N LEU A 123 -19.33 6.83 -4.04
CA LEU A 123 -19.27 5.59 -4.83
C LEU A 123 -20.09 4.51 -4.14
N MET A 124 -21.07 3.92 -4.83
CA MET A 124 -21.91 2.84 -4.31
C MET A 124 -22.50 3.16 -2.91
N LEU A 125 -22.95 4.40 -2.72
CA LEU A 125 -23.46 4.95 -1.45
C LEU A 125 -22.42 5.13 -0.34
N GLN A 126 -21.13 4.98 -0.63
CA GLN A 126 -20.04 5.24 0.32
C GLN A 126 -19.39 6.58 0.03
N ASP A 127 -19.21 7.38 1.07
CA ASP A 127 -18.55 8.67 1.00
C ASP A 127 -17.04 8.52 1.02
N THR A 128 -16.41 9.05 -0.01
CA THR A 128 -14.95 9.15 -0.12
C THR A 128 -14.57 10.60 -0.31
N ILE A 129 -13.81 11.13 0.61
CA ILE A 129 -13.28 12.49 0.55
C ILE A 129 -11.82 12.38 0.12
N VAL A 130 -11.50 13.02 -1.00
CA VAL A 130 -10.14 13.04 -1.56
C VAL A 130 -9.47 14.34 -1.18
N THR A 131 -8.25 14.27 -0.66
CA THR A 131 -7.45 15.45 -0.31
C THR A 131 -6.03 15.34 -0.83
N MET A 132 -5.48 16.46 -1.24
CA MET A 132 -4.09 16.67 -1.64
C MET A 132 -3.51 17.87 -0.88
N GLU A 133 -4.18 18.28 0.21
CA GLU A 133 -3.79 19.41 1.05
C GLU A 133 -2.91 18.95 2.22
N PRO A 134 -1.68 19.50 2.35
CA PRO A 134 -0.77 19.15 3.44
C PRO A 134 -1.38 19.33 4.83
N SER A 135 -2.19 20.38 5.02
CA SER A 135 -2.87 20.67 6.30
C SER A 135 -3.91 19.61 6.67
N HIS A 136 -4.66 19.09 5.68
CA HIS A 136 -5.63 18.02 5.90
C HIS A 136 -4.91 16.70 6.19
N ILE A 137 -3.85 16.38 5.42
CA ILE A 137 -3.04 15.19 5.65
C ILE A 137 -2.40 15.23 7.05
N LYS A 138 -1.92 16.40 7.48
CA LYS A 138 -1.42 16.60 8.84
C LYS A 138 -2.51 16.36 9.89
N ALA A 139 -3.74 16.83 9.64
CA ALA A 139 -4.88 16.58 10.53
C ALA A 139 -5.14 15.07 10.67
N VAL A 140 -5.21 14.35 9.57
CA VAL A 140 -5.46 12.89 9.53
C VAL A 140 -4.34 12.09 10.21
N LEU A 141 -3.08 12.41 9.93
CA LEU A 141 -1.95 11.58 10.33
C LEU A 141 -1.39 11.90 11.72
N ALA A 142 -1.62 13.11 12.22
CA ALA A 142 -1.01 13.57 13.45
C ALA A 142 -1.98 14.26 14.43
N LEU A 143 -2.67 15.32 14.00
CA LEU A 143 -3.42 16.17 14.93
C LEU A 143 -4.69 15.50 15.47
N GLN A 144 -5.34 14.67 14.63
CA GLN A 144 -6.57 13.95 14.96
C GLN A 144 -6.39 12.43 14.77
N PHE A 145 -5.19 11.94 15.03
CA PHE A 145 -4.77 10.56 14.74
C PHE A 145 -5.75 9.51 15.27
N ASP A 146 -6.26 9.66 16.49
CA ASP A 146 -7.15 8.69 17.12
C ASP A 146 -8.54 8.64 16.45
N ASN A 147 -8.92 9.68 15.71
CA ASN A 147 -10.17 9.72 14.95
C ASN A 147 -10.04 9.08 13.57
N PHE A 148 -8.83 8.73 13.11
CA PHE A 148 -8.61 8.22 11.76
C PHE A 148 -7.95 6.83 11.78
N GLN A 149 -8.75 5.82 11.47
CA GLN A 149 -8.37 4.40 11.47
C GLN A 149 -8.24 3.83 10.06
N LYS A 150 -7.81 2.58 9.93
CA LYS A 150 -7.85 1.86 8.64
C LYS A 150 -9.28 1.59 8.18
N GLY A 151 -10.17 1.37 9.12
CA GLY A 151 -11.58 1.18 8.89
C GLY A 151 -11.99 -0.25 8.51
N PRO A 152 -13.30 -0.56 8.66
CA PRO A 152 -13.78 -1.94 8.60
C PRO A 152 -13.67 -2.56 7.20
N VAL A 153 -13.84 -1.77 6.14
CA VAL A 153 -13.77 -2.26 4.75
C VAL A 153 -12.33 -2.65 4.39
N PHE A 154 -11.36 -1.79 4.72
CA PHE A 154 -9.94 -2.08 4.53
C PHE A 154 -9.55 -3.34 5.31
N THR A 155 -9.81 -3.34 6.62
CA THR A 155 -9.43 -4.44 7.52
C THR A 155 -9.99 -5.78 7.04
N LYS A 156 -11.27 -5.80 6.62
CA LYS A 156 -11.91 -7.03 6.13
C LYS A 156 -11.27 -7.55 4.85
N ASN A 157 -11.02 -6.67 3.87
CA ASN A 157 -10.55 -7.07 2.54
C ASN A 157 -9.06 -7.45 2.52
N PHE A 158 -8.25 -6.84 3.39
CA PHE A 158 -6.82 -7.18 3.52
C PHE A 158 -6.52 -8.25 4.58
N ARG A 159 -7.49 -8.63 5.40
CA ARG A 159 -7.28 -9.65 6.45
C ARG A 159 -6.72 -10.98 5.95
N PRO A 160 -7.11 -11.53 4.79
CA PRO A 160 -6.53 -12.77 4.30
C PRO A 160 -5.02 -12.70 4.04
N LEU A 161 -4.51 -11.53 3.64
CA LEU A 161 -3.08 -11.28 3.43
C LEU A 161 -2.38 -10.83 4.73
N LEU A 162 -2.90 -9.78 5.36
CA LEU A 162 -2.22 -9.07 6.45
C LEU A 162 -2.60 -9.58 7.85
N GLY A 163 -3.57 -10.48 7.93
CA GLY A 163 -4.07 -10.97 9.23
C GLY A 163 -4.54 -9.83 10.13
N ASN A 164 -4.12 -9.88 11.39
CA ASN A 164 -4.27 -8.81 12.37
C ASN A 164 -2.96 -8.02 12.59
N GLY A 165 -1.97 -8.15 11.68
CA GLY A 165 -0.67 -7.52 11.81
C GLY A 165 -0.69 -5.99 11.74
N ILE A 166 0.47 -5.38 11.86
CA ILE A 166 0.67 -3.93 12.04
C ILE A 166 -0.02 -3.05 10.98
N PHE A 167 -0.16 -3.52 9.73
CA PHE A 167 -0.84 -2.76 8.68
C PHE A 167 -2.36 -2.81 8.76
N ASN A 168 -2.92 -3.86 9.37
CA ASN A 168 -4.35 -4.11 9.41
C ASN A 168 -4.97 -3.87 10.79
N ALA A 169 -4.16 -3.56 11.80
CA ALA A 169 -4.59 -3.27 13.16
C ALA A 169 -4.80 -1.77 13.41
N ASP A 170 -5.71 -1.43 14.33
CA ASP A 170 -5.97 -0.08 14.83
C ASP A 170 -5.89 -0.02 16.36
N GLY A 171 -5.86 1.19 16.91
CA GLY A 171 -5.89 1.44 18.35
C GLY A 171 -4.74 0.77 19.11
N ASP A 172 -5.06 0.13 20.23
CA ASP A 172 -4.07 -0.48 21.12
C ASP A 172 -3.44 -1.75 20.53
N ILE A 173 -4.17 -2.47 19.68
CA ILE A 173 -3.62 -3.63 18.95
C ILE A 173 -2.49 -3.16 18.02
N TRP A 174 -2.70 -2.08 17.28
CA TRP A 174 -1.65 -1.50 16.44
C TRP A 174 -0.45 -1.01 17.28
N LYS A 175 -0.68 -0.35 18.42
CA LYS A 175 0.41 0.10 19.31
C LYS A 175 1.25 -1.09 19.79
N PHE A 176 0.59 -2.20 20.14
CA PHE A 176 1.24 -3.43 20.55
C PHE A 176 2.13 -4.00 19.43
N HIS A 177 1.60 -4.18 18.22
CA HIS A 177 2.36 -4.68 17.06
C HIS A 177 3.54 -3.77 16.72
N ARG A 178 3.33 -2.45 16.78
CA ARG A 178 4.41 -1.49 16.55
C ARG A 178 5.49 -1.55 17.63
N GLY A 179 5.10 -1.79 18.88
CA GLY A 179 6.02 -2.01 20.00
C GLY A 179 6.91 -3.23 19.81
N LEU A 180 6.33 -4.32 19.30
CA LEU A 180 7.06 -5.56 19.00
C LEU A 180 8.09 -5.40 17.86
N THR A 181 7.72 -4.70 16.80
CA THR A 181 8.53 -4.66 15.57
C THR A 181 9.55 -3.50 15.55
N ARG A 182 9.24 -2.35 16.17
CA ARG A 182 10.08 -1.16 16.14
C ARG A 182 11.53 -1.37 16.64
N PRO A 183 11.79 -2.10 17.73
CA PRO A 183 13.16 -2.32 18.21
C PRO A 183 14.07 -2.99 17.18
N PHE A 184 13.53 -3.91 16.38
CA PHE A 184 14.28 -4.59 15.32
C PHE A 184 14.83 -3.62 14.28
N PHE A 185 14.07 -2.56 13.95
CA PHE A 185 14.48 -1.53 13.00
C PHE A 185 15.28 -0.38 13.64
N ALA A 186 15.73 -0.54 14.88
CA ALA A 186 16.62 0.43 15.51
C ALA A 186 18.01 0.44 14.85
N ARG A 187 18.68 1.61 14.89
CA ARG A 187 19.92 1.91 14.15
C ARG A 187 21.02 0.83 14.28
N ASN A 188 21.17 0.21 15.44
CA ASN A 188 22.27 -0.72 15.72
C ASN A 188 22.18 -2.06 14.95
N ARG A 189 21.02 -2.39 14.37
CA ARG A 189 20.81 -3.65 13.64
C ARG A 189 20.79 -3.47 12.12
N ILE A 190 20.79 -2.23 11.66
CA ILE A 190 20.69 -1.88 10.24
C ILE A 190 22.08 -1.92 9.56
N THR A 191 23.13 -2.24 10.29
CA THR A 191 24.53 -2.23 9.79
C THR A 191 24.95 -3.52 9.09
N ASP A 192 24.05 -4.48 8.89
CA ASP A 192 24.36 -5.77 8.26
C ASP A 192 24.39 -5.65 6.72
N PHE A 193 25.44 -4.97 6.24
CA PHE A 193 25.63 -4.71 4.82
C PHE A 193 25.93 -5.96 3.99
N ASP A 194 26.45 -7.03 4.60
CA ASP A 194 26.91 -8.24 3.91
C ASP A 194 25.79 -8.93 3.13
N ILE A 195 24.56 -8.95 3.71
CA ILE A 195 23.39 -9.51 3.04
C ILE A 195 23.08 -8.71 1.78
N PHE A 196 23.07 -7.38 1.88
CA PHE A 196 22.75 -6.50 0.75
C PHE A 196 23.81 -6.59 -0.34
N GLU A 197 25.10 -6.58 0.03
CA GLU A 197 26.21 -6.66 -0.91
C GLU A 197 26.20 -7.97 -1.67
N ARG A 198 26.05 -9.10 -0.99
CA ARG A 198 26.04 -10.43 -1.60
C ARG A 198 24.94 -10.54 -2.67
N HIS A 199 23.71 -10.17 -2.34
CA HIS A 199 22.60 -10.24 -3.28
C HIS A 199 22.71 -9.19 -4.40
N ALA A 200 23.25 -8.01 -4.13
CA ALA A 200 23.51 -6.99 -5.15
C ALA A 200 24.58 -7.45 -6.15
N ASN A 201 25.68 -8.03 -5.67
CA ASN A 201 26.71 -8.61 -6.54
C ASN A 201 26.15 -9.73 -7.43
N LYS A 202 25.25 -10.58 -6.89
CA LYS A 202 24.54 -11.61 -7.66
C LYS A 202 23.66 -10.98 -8.74
N ALA A 203 22.83 -10.00 -8.40
CA ALA A 203 21.96 -9.29 -9.35
C ALA A 203 22.76 -8.60 -10.46
N ILE A 204 23.89 -7.94 -10.11
CA ILE A 204 24.80 -7.30 -11.08
C ILE A 204 25.43 -8.35 -12.02
N SER A 205 25.88 -9.48 -11.48
CA SER A 205 26.50 -10.54 -12.29
C SER A 205 25.52 -11.10 -13.32
N ILE A 206 24.26 -11.32 -12.92
CA ILE A 206 23.18 -11.76 -13.80
C ILE A 206 22.89 -10.72 -14.88
N THR A 207 22.78 -9.46 -14.48
CA THR A 207 22.57 -8.34 -15.42
C THR A 207 23.70 -8.24 -16.45
N ARG A 208 24.96 -8.30 -16.01
CA ARG A 208 26.13 -8.26 -16.91
C ARG A 208 26.15 -9.44 -17.88
N ALA A 209 25.85 -10.64 -17.40
CA ALA A 209 25.80 -11.82 -18.26
C ALA A 209 24.76 -11.63 -19.39
N ARG A 210 23.55 -11.17 -19.03
CA ARG A 210 22.47 -10.93 -19.98
C ARG A 210 22.80 -9.83 -20.99
N LEU A 211 23.41 -8.71 -20.54
CA LEU A 211 23.82 -7.63 -21.42
C LEU A 211 24.96 -8.05 -22.39
N ARG A 212 25.89 -8.91 -21.94
CA ARG A 212 26.93 -9.49 -22.83
C ARG A 212 26.36 -10.38 -23.92
N GLU A 213 25.19 -10.98 -23.69
CA GLU A 213 24.43 -11.72 -24.71
C GLU A 213 23.72 -10.79 -25.70
N GLY A 214 23.81 -9.47 -25.54
CA GLY A 214 23.07 -8.47 -26.33
C GLY A 214 21.56 -8.48 -26.05
N GLN A 215 21.13 -9.03 -24.89
CA GLN A 215 19.72 -9.16 -24.55
C GLN A 215 19.35 -8.15 -23.46
N PRO A 216 18.15 -7.54 -23.53
CA PRO A 216 17.67 -6.65 -22.48
C PRO A 216 17.31 -7.43 -21.22
N VAL A 217 17.31 -6.71 -20.09
CA VAL A 217 16.91 -7.20 -18.79
C VAL A 217 15.60 -6.54 -18.38
N ASP A 218 14.60 -7.33 -17.97
CA ASP A 218 13.47 -6.80 -17.18
C ASP A 218 14.00 -6.40 -15.81
N PHE A 219 14.35 -5.12 -15.68
CA PHE A 219 14.95 -4.60 -14.46
C PHE A 219 13.98 -4.66 -13.28
N GLN A 220 12.68 -4.47 -13.52
CA GLN A 220 11.67 -4.52 -12.46
C GLN A 220 11.52 -5.94 -11.90
N ASP A 221 11.50 -6.96 -12.74
CA ASP A 221 11.48 -8.37 -12.29
C ASP A 221 12.75 -8.71 -11.51
N MET A 222 13.92 -8.38 -12.05
CA MET A 222 15.21 -8.65 -11.43
C MET A 222 15.33 -7.99 -10.05
N ILE A 223 14.97 -6.70 -9.93
CA ILE A 223 14.97 -5.98 -8.65
C ILE A 223 13.92 -6.51 -7.68
N GLY A 224 12.77 -6.95 -8.18
CA GLY A 224 11.74 -7.60 -7.35
C GLY A 224 12.24 -8.88 -6.70
N ARG A 225 13.04 -9.69 -7.41
CA ARG A 225 13.70 -10.89 -6.88
C ARG A 225 14.83 -10.52 -5.90
N PHE A 226 15.66 -9.55 -6.26
CA PHE A 226 16.69 -9.03 -5.37
C PHE A 226 16.11 -8.60 -4.01
N THR A 227 15.07 -7.79 -4.02
CA THR A 227 14.47 -7.30 -2.78
C THR A 227 13.76 -8.40 -1.98
N LEU A 228 13.22 -9.43 -2.64
CA LEU A 228 12.65 -10.58 -1.98
C LEU A 228 13.72 -11.43 -1.29
N ASP A 229 14.84 -11.71 -1.97
CA ASP A 229 15.94 -12.49 -1.40
C ASP A 229 16.56 -11.76 -0.20
N VAL A 230 16.79 -10.45 -0.33
CA VAL A 230 17.27 -9.61 0.78
C VAL A 230 16.27 -9.61 1.94
N ALA A 231 14.98 -9.38 1.68
CA ALA A 231 13.97 -9.32 2.74
C ALA A 231 13.83 -10.68 3.45
N SER A 232 13.82 -11.79 2.70
CA SER A 232 13.73 -13.13 3.31
C SER A 232 14.97 -13.48 4.14
N ALA A 233 16.16 -13.14 3.68
CA ALA A 233 17.39 -13.34 4.43
C ALA A 233 17.42 -12.48 5.72
N PHE A 234 17.11 -11.19 5.59
CA PHE A 234 17.17 -10.24 6.71
C PHE A 234 16.07 -10.45 7.76
N LEU A 235 14.83 -10.71 7.30
CA LEU A 235 13.69 -10.85 8.20
C LEU A 235 13.52 -12.24 8.77
N LEU A 236 13.83 -13.29 7.99
CA LEU A 236 13.58 -14.68 8.34
C LEU A 236 14.85 -15.50 8.62
N GLY A 237 16.02 -15.00 8.21
CA GLY A 237 17.27 -15.77 8.22
C GLY A 237 17.25 -16.94 7.24
N LYS A 238 16.36 -16.93 6.27
CA LYS A 238 16.24 -17.96 5.22
C LYS A 238 16.14 -17.31 3.87
N GLU A 239 17.06 -17.65 2.97
CA GLU A 239 17.06 -17.14 1.61
C GLU A 239 16.02 -17.84 0.75
N MET A 240 15.29 -17.03 -0.04
CA MET A 240 14.37 -17.53 -1.07
C MET A 240 15.12 -17.99 -2.31
N ASP A 241 16.29 -17.40 -2.57
CA ASP A 241 17.15 -17.64 -3.73
C ASP A 241 16.45 -17.44 -5.09
N SER A 242 15.54 -16.47 -5.12
CA SER A 242 14.74 -16.16 -6.32
C SER A 242 15.57 -15.58 -7.47
N LEU A 243 16.73 -14.97 -7.19
CA LEU A 243 17.71 -14.53 -8.18
C LEU A 243 18.36 -15.67 -8.96
N SER A 244 18.34 -16.90 -8.45
CA SER A 244 18.84 -18.08 -9.17
C SER A 244 17.87 -18.59 -10.22
N LEU A 245 16.61 -18.14 -10.20
CA LEU A 245 15.65 -18.47 -11.26
C LEU A 245 16.01 -17.74 -12.56
N PRO A 246 15.87 -18.37 -13.73
CA PRO A 246 16.16 -17.73 -15.00
C PRO A 246 15.27 -16.50 -15.21
N LEU A 247 15.88 -15.38 -15.60
CA LEU A 247 15.13 -14.19 -16.00
C LEU A 247 14.42 -14.43 -17.34
N PRO A 248 13.19 -13.93 -17.53
CA PRO A 248 12.49 -14.07 -18.79
C PRO A 248 13.27 -13.41 -19.93
N TYR A 249 13.24 -14.03 -21.11
CA TYR A 249 13.72 -13.40 -22.33
C TYR A 249 12.59 -12.60 -22.97
N PRO A 250 12.92 -11.52 -23.70
CA PRO A 250 11.91 -10.81 -24.48
C PRO A 250 11.23 -11.80 -25.44
N THR A 251 9.91 -11.77 -25.49
CA THR A 251 9.13 -12.61 -26.40
C THR A 251 9.29 -12.14 -27.84
N SER A 252 10.35 -12.56 -28.50
CA SER A 252 10.40 -12.58 -29.96
C SER A 252 9.87 -13.92 -30.42
N GLY A 253 8.58 -13.98 -30.69
CA GLY A 253 7.93 -14.89 -31.68
C GLY A 253 8.14 -16.40 -31.64
N SER A 254 8.88 -17.01 -30.73
CA SER A 254 8.93 -18.47 -30.62
C SER A 254 9.21 -18.91 -29.18
N SER A 255 8.17 -19.42 -28.57
CA SER A 255 8.18 -20.17 -27.33
C SER A 255 9.16 -21.34 -27.40
N LYS A 256 10.23 -21.27 -26.62
CA LYS A 256 10.84 -22.48 -26.06
C LYS A 256 11.24 -22.14 -24.62
N SER A 257 10.34 -22.38 -23.70
CA SER A 257 10.64 -22.56 -22.29
C SER A 257 11.60 -23.73 -22.16
N SER A 258 12.82 -23.49 -21.72
CA SER A 258 13.73 -24.58 -21.37
C SER A 258 13.28 -25.18 -20.05
N PRO A 259 13.00 -26.47 -19.97
CA PRO A 259 12.68 -27.13 -18.73
C PRO A 259 13.98 -27.62 -18.07
N ILE A 260 14.53 -26.90 -17.15
CA ILE A 260 15.40 -27.49 -16.14
C ILE A 260 14.70 -27.27 -14.80
N VAL A 261 13.94 -28.27 -14.42
CA VAL A 261 13.12 -28.26 -13.23
C VAL A 261 13.91 -28.88 -12.10
N ASN A 262 14.50 -28.04 -11.28
CA ASN A 262 14.91 -28.43 -9.93
C ASN A 262 13.69 -28.22 -9.02
N THR A 263 13.37 -29.17 -8.14
CA THR A 263 12.17 -29.12 -7.28
C THR A 263 12.13 -27.84 -6.43
N ASN A 264 13.29 -27.31 -6.03
CA ASN A 264 13.41 -26.05 -5.29
C ASN A 264 13.11 -24.81 -6.17
N SER A 265 13.35 -24.87 -7.48
CA SER A 265 13.04 -23.76 -8.40
C SER A 265 11.53 -23.54 -8.53
N HIS A 266 10.73 -24.60 -8.48
CA HIS A 266 9.27 -24.50 -8.52
C HIS A 266 8.67 -23.83 -7.30
N ILE A 267 9.21 -24.08 -6.11
CA ILE A 267 8.72 -23.46 -4.87
C ILE A 267 8.99 -21.95 -4.89
N ALA A 268 10.22 -21.55 -5.22
CA ALA A 268 10.62 -20.16 -5.32
C ALA A 268 9.81 -19.41 -6.40
N GLU A 269 9.63 -20.02 -7.59
CA GLU A 269 8.84 -19.42 -8.68
C GLU A 269 7.37 -19.25 -8.28
N SER A 270 6.75 -20.30 -7.73
CA SER A 270 5.37 -20.25 -7.25
C SER A 270 5.18 -19.20 -6.14
N PHE A 271 6.17 -19.07 -5.25
CA PHE A 271 6.14 -18.05 -4.20
C PHE A 271 6.24 -16.64 -4.78
N VAL A 272 7.19 -16.36 -5.67
CA VAL A 272 7.38 -15.06 -6.34
C VAL A 272 6.09 -14.63 -7.02
N GLN A 273 5.48 -15.53 -7.82
CA GLN A 273 4.21 -15.26 -8.50
C GLN A 273 3.08 -14.99 -7.51
N SER A 274 2.89 -15.86 -6.52
CA SER A 274 1.81 -15.73 -5.53
C SER A 274 1.98 -14.47 -4.69
N PHE A 275 3.20 -14.17 -4.25
CA PHE A 275 3.50 -13.00 -3.45
C PHE A 275 3.31 -11.67 -4.21
N SER A 276 3.40 -11.70 -5.54
CA SER A 276 3.09 -10.54 -6.40
C SER A 276 1.59 -10.41 -6.71
N LEU A 277 0.86 -11.53 -6.81
CA LEU A 277 -0.58 -11.53 -7.12
C LEU A 277 -1.46 -11.20 -5.92
N VAL A 278 -1.09 -11.65 -4.72
CA VAL A 278 -1.93 -11.50 -3.52
C VAL A 278 -2.23 -10.02 -3.18
N PRO A 279 -1.27 -9.09 -3.16
CA PRO A 279 -1.56 -7.67 -2.94
C PRO A 279 -2.47 -7.09 -4.04
N LYS A 280 -2.27 -7.49 -5.30
CA LYS A 280 -3.10 -7.06 -6.43
C LYS A 280 -4.55 -7.53 -6.27
N ILE A 281 -4.77 -8.82 -5.97
CA ILE A 281 -6.11 -9.37 -5.74
C ILE A 281 -6.78 -8.69 -4.54
N SER A 282 -6.05 -8.50 -3.43
CA SER A 282 -6.57 -7.82 -2.23
C SER A 282 -6.98 -6.37 -2.52
N SER A 283 -6.17 -5.65 -3.30
CA SER A 283 -6.47 -4.29 -3.74
C SER A 283 -7.71 -4.23 -4.64
N MET A 284 -7.86 -5.18 -5.58
CA MET A 284 -9.05 -5.28 -6.43
C MET A 284 -10.31 -5.62 -5.61
N ARG A 285 -10.21 -6.50 -4.60
CA ARG A 285 -11.32 -6.75 -3.65
C ARG A 285 -11.69 -5.48 -2.89
N HIS A 286 -10.69 -4.69 -2.48
CA HIS A 286 -10.92 -3.43 -1.78
C HIS A 286 -11.62 -2.39 -2.67
N LEU A 287 -11.18 -2.22 -3.91
CA LEU A 287 -11.80 -1.32 -4.89
C LEU A 287 -13.24 -1.70 -5.22
N ASN A 288 -13.54 -3.01 -5.30
CA ASN A 288 -14.89 -3.51 -5.53
C ASN A 288 -15.77 -3.50 -4.26
N GLY A 289 -15.24 -3.05 -3.13
CA GLY A 289 -15.97 -2.91 -1.87
C GLY A 289 -16.64 -4.19 -1.40
N GLY A 290 -17.87 -4.08 -0.88
CA GLY A 290 -18.61 -5.21 -0.33
C GLY A 290 -19.10 -6.23 -1.36
N VAL A 291 -19.09 -5.91 -2.66
CA VAL A 291 -19.67 -6.76 -3.72
C VAL A 291 -18.63 -7.65 -4.42
N TRP A 292 -17.35 -7.54 -4.08
CA TRP A 292 -16.29 -8.36 -4.67
C TRP A 292 -16.58 -9.87 -4.68
N PRO A 293 -17.32 -10.47 -3.69
CA PRO A 293 -17.59 -11.92 -3.73
C PRO A 293 -18.42 -12.36 -4.92
N LEU A 294 -19.21 -11.43 -5.52
CA LEU A 294 -19.97 -11.72 -6.74
C LEU A 294 -19.05 -11.84 -7.97
N LEU A 295 -17.87 -11.21 -7.93
CA LEU A 295 -16.86 -11.31 -9.00
C LEU A 295 -15.99 -12.57 -8.86
N GLU A 296 -16.04 -13.20 -7.69
CA GLU A 296 -15.39 -14.46 -7.35
C GLU A 296 -16.45 -15.49 -6.92
N MET A 297 -17.49 -15.67 -7.78
CA MET A 297 -18.70 -16.41 -7.44
C MET A 297 -18.40 -17.82 -6.92
N TRP A 298 -17.57 -18.55 -7.62
CA TRP A 298 -17.34 -19.98 -7.39
C TRP A 298 -15.97 -20.32 -6.81
N ASP A 299 -14.98 -19.45 -7.01
CA ASP A 299 -13.60 -19.70 -6.62
C ASP A 299 -13.01 -18.51 -5.85
N ASP A 300 -12.39 -18.78 -4.72
CA ASP A 300 -11.58 -17.81 -3.99
C ASP A 300 -10.21 -17.68 -4.68
N LYS A 301 -10.04 -16.61 -5.48
CA LYS A 301 -8.82 -16.34 -6.23
C LYS A 301 -7.60 -16.09 -5.35
N LEU A 302 -7.80 -15.69 -4.11
CA LEU A 302 -6.70 -15.38 -3.18
C LEU A 302 -6.17 -16.62 -2.49
N LYS A 303 -7.07 -17.55 -2.14
CA LYS A 303 -6.74 -18.71 -1.29
C LYS A 303 -5.58 -19.55 -1.83
N PRO A 304 -5.54 -19.98 -3.12
CA PRO A 304 -4.43 -20.80 -3.64
C PRO A 304 -3.07 -20.13 -3.46
N HIS A 305 -3.01 -18.82 -3.67
CA HIS A 305 -1.77 -18.05 -3.52
C HIS A 305 -1.37 -17.86 -2.06
N MET A 306 -2.34 -17.68 -1.17
CA MET A 306 -2.06 -17.63 0.28
C MET A 306 -1.60 -18.98 0.81
N ASP A 307 -2.14 -20.10 0.30
CA ASP A 307 -1.68 -21.45 0.65
C ASP A 307 -0.19 -21.64 0.26
N VAL A 308 0.25 -21.14 -0.90
CA VAL A 308 1.67 -21.15 -1.32
C VAL A 308 2.53 -20.34 -0.36
N ILE A 309 2.09 -19.13 0.01
CA ILE A 309 2.83 -18.24 0.93
C ILE A 309 2.95 -18.89 2.32
N ASN A 310 1.85 -19.41 2.85
CA ASN A 310 1.82 -20.03 4.17
C ASN A 310 2.69 -21.29 4.19
N ASN A 311 2.65 -22.14 3.17
CA ASN A 311 3.47 -23.35 3.06
C ASN A 311 4.98 -23.07 3.07
N PHE A 312 5.39 -21.85 2.69
CA PHE A 312 6.78 -21.41 2.83
C PHE A 312 7.07 -20.82 4.22
N VAL A 313 6.20 -19.92 4.71
CA VAL A 313 6.45 -19.15 5.93
C VAL A 313 6.28 -20.00 7.20
N GLU A 314 5.23 -20.85 7.27
CA GLU A 314 4.93 -21.64 8.46
C GLU A 314 6.05 -22.60 8.89
N PRO A 315 6.70 -23.38 8.00
CA PRO A 315 7.83 -24.23 8.40
C PRO A 315 9.02 -23.44 8.94
N VAL A 316 9.24 -22.23 8.43
CA VAL A 316 10.33 -21.35 8.92
C VAL A 316 10.05 -20.90 10.34
N ILE A 317 8.78 -20.50 10.62
CA ILE A 317 8.33 -20.12 11.95
C ILE A 317 8.44 -21.31 12.92
N GLN A 318 7.95 -22.48 12.51
CA GLN A 318 8.03 -23.70 13.34
C GLN A 318 9.47 -24.03 13.72
N SER A 319 10.38 -24.02 12.76
CA SER A 319 11.80 -24.26 13.02
C SER A 319 12.41 -23.24 14.00
N ALA A 320 12.02 -21.96 13.91
CA ALA A 320 12.46 -20.93 14.84
C ALA A 320 11.91 -21.18 16.27
N MET A 321 10.64 -21.56 16.39
CA MET A 321 10.01 -21.87 17.66
C MET A 321 10.60 -23.15 18.32
N GLU A 322 10.94 -24.16 17.52
CA GLU A 322 11.59 -25.37 17.99
C GLU A 322 12.99 -25.08 18.54
N ARG A 323 13.78 -24.23 17.86
CA ARG A 323 15.08 -23.77 18.37
C ARG A 323 14.95 -23.09 19.73
N LYS A 324 13.97 -22.18 19.90
CA LYS A 324 13.69 -21.55 21.20
C LYS A 324 13.41 -22.59 22.29
N LYS A 325 12.53 -23.59 22.01
CA LYS A 325 12.19 -24.65 22.98
C LYS A 325 13.38 -25.55 23.32
N GLY A 326 14.26 -25.80 22.35
CA GLY A 326 15.47 -26.60 22.55
C GLY A 326 16.58 -25.88 23.32
N GLY A 327 16.38 -24.63 23.74
CA GLY A 327 17.37 -23.85 24.47
C GLY A 327 18.60 -23.45 23.62
N VAL A 328 18.51 -23.60 22.30
CA VAL A 328 19.55 -23.18 21.36
C VAL A 328 19.36 -21.68 21.12
N GLU A 329 19.97 -20.87 21.98
CA GLU A 329 20.11 -19.44 21.67
C GLU A 329 21.21 -19.28 20.61
N LYS A 330 20.95 -18.42 19.61
CA LYS A 330 22.01 -17.96 18.72
C LYS A 330 23.07 -17.26 19.56
N GLY A 331 24.34 -17.59 19.33
CA GLY A 331 25.46 -16.92 19.99
C GLY A 331 25.37 -15.40 19.80
N GLU A 332 25.99 -14.64 20.72
CA GLU A 332 26.02 -13.16 20.68
C GLU A 332 26.56 -12.59 19.35
N GLU A 333 27.32 -13.41 18.59
CA GLU A 333 27.90 -13.05 17.28
C GLU A 333 26.96 -13.29 16.09
N GLU A 334 25.85 -14.04 16.24
CA GLU A 334 24.89 -14.24 15.16
C GLU A 334 23.84 -13.13 15.13
N SER A 335 23.72 -12.44 13.99
CA SER A 335 22.69 -11.39 13.83
C SER A 335 21.28 -11.98 14.00
N LEU A 336 20.54 -11.47 14.98
CA LEU A 336 19.16 -11.88 15.24
C LEU A 336 18.25 -11.36 14.11
N THR A 337 17.44 -12.23 13.53
CA THR A 337 16.42 -11.85 12.54
C THR A 337 15.19 -11.26 13.22
N LEU A 338 14.29 -10.64 12.43
CA LEU A 338 12.98 -10.22 12.95
C LEU A 338 12.19 -11.42 13.49
N LEU A 339 12.27 -12.55 12.80
CA LEU A 339 11.59 -13.77 13.23
C LEU A 339 12.11 -14.26 14.59
N ASP A 340 13.43 -14.26 14.79
CA ASP A 340 14.02 -14.65 16.08
C ASP A 340 13.54 -13.71 17.21
N GLU A 341 13.45 -12.40 16.93
CA GLU A 341 12.95 -11.43 17.90
C GLU A 341 11.47 -11.63 18.22
N LEU A 342 10.62 -11.86 17.21
CA LEU A 342 9.20 -12.14 17.43
C LEU A 342 9.00 -13.42 18.24
N VAL A 343 9.68 -14.50 17.87
CA VAL A 343 9.63 -15.79 18.59
C VAL A 343 10.10 -15.65 20.04
N ARG A 344 11.09 -14.78 20.31
CA ARG A 344 11.53 -14.49 21.68
C ARG A 344 10.44 -13.82 22.51
N GLN A 345 9.66 -12.91 21.91
CA GLN A 345 8.67 -12.09 22.61
C GLN A 345 7.30 -12.74 22.77
N THR A 346 6.92 -13.69 21.91
CA THR A 346 5.60 -14.34 21.95
C THR A 346 5.66 -15.79 21.46
N ASP A 347 4.70 -16.60 21.92
CA ASP A 347 4.45 -17.97 21.44
C ASP A 347 3.20 -18.04 20.52
N ASP A 348 2.55 -16.91 20.25
CA ASP A 348 1.39 -16.87 19.34
C ASP A 348 1.85 -16.98 17.88
N GLN A 349 1.73 -18.17 17.30
CA GLN A 349 2.11 -18.48 15.92
C GLN A 349 1.34 -17.63 14.90
N THR A 350 0.08 -17.31 15.17
CA THR A 350 -0.73 -16.49 14.26
C THR A 350 -0.19 -15.07 14.20
N LEU A 351 0.14 -14.49 15.36
CA LEU A 351 0.75 -13.18 15.45
C LEU A 351 2.11 -13.15 14.73
N ILE A 352 2.98 -14.14 15.02
CA ILE A 352 4.31 -14.23 14.38
C ILE A 352 4.16 -14.32 12.85
N ARG A 353 3.25 -15.17 12.34
CA ARG A 353 2.98 -15.30 10.91
C ARG A 353 2.49 -13.98 10.31
N ASP A 354 1.49 -13.36 10.92
CA ASP A 354 0.89 -12.13 10.42
C ASP A 354 1.94 -11.01 10.35
N GLU A 355 2.75 -10.80 11.40
CA GLU A 355 3.83 -9.81 11.41
C GLU A 355 4.92 -10.13 10.37
N THR A 356 5.31 -11.38 10.26
CA THR A 356 6.29 -11.83 9.27
C THR A 356 5.86 -11.51 7.85
N ILE A 357 4.61 -11.84 7.48
CA ILE A 357 4.06 -11.55 6.15
C ILE A 357 3.95 -10.03 5.94
N ASN A 358 3.49 -9.28 6.96
CA ASN A 358 3.41 -7.82 6.88
C ASN A 358 4.78 -7.20 6.55
N MET A 359 5.84 -7.65 7.20
CA MET A 359 7.19 -7.10 6.98
C MET A 359 7.78 -7.52 5.63
N LEU A 360 7.52 -8.74 5.16
CA LEU A 360 7.92 -9.17 3.81
C LEU A 360 7.24 -8.31 2.73
N VAL A 361 5.92 -8.08 2.85
CA VAL A 361 5.18 -7.19 1.94
C VAL A 361 5.76 -5.78 1.95
N ALA A 362 6.05 -5.25 3.15
CA ALA A 362 6.61 -3.91 3.29
C ALA A 362 7.97 -3.76 2.62
N GLY A 363 8.86 -4.73 2.82
CA GLY A 363 10.26 -4.62 2.40
C GLY A 363 10.49 -4.90 0.91
N LYS A 364 9.71 -5.80 0.30
CA LYS A 364 9.91 -6.22 -1.09
C LYS A 364 9.50 -5.14 -2.08
N ASP A 365 8.20 -4.84 -2.16
CA ASP A 365 7.64 -4.07 -3.29
C ASP A 365 7.99 -2.58 -3.24
N THR A 366 8.04 -1.99 -2.04
CA THR A 366 8.39 -0.57 -1.89
C THR A 366 9.84 -0.30 -2.24
N THR A 367 10.73 -1.20 -1.84
CA THR A 367 12.16 -1.12 -2.15
C THR A 367 12.39 -1.33 -3.66
N ALA A 368 11.77 -2.36 -4.25
CA ALA A 368 11.87 -2.64 -5.67
C ALA A 368 11.36 -1.47 -6.52
N GLY A 369 10.21 -0.89 -6.17
CA GLY A 369 9.66 0.27 -6.86
C GLY A 369 10.58 1.48 -6.78
N THR A 370 11.14 1.77 -5.60
CA THR A 370 12.09 2.89 -5.44
C THR A 370 13.32 2.71 -6.33
N LEU A 371 13.96 1.53 -6.30
CA LEU A 371 15.14 1.24 -7.10
C LEU A 371 14.84 1.31 -8.60
N SER A 372 13.69 0.76 -9.02
CA SER A 372 13.27 0.81 -10.43
C SER A 372 13.11 2.24 -10.93
N PHE A 373 12.44 3.10 -10.17
CA PHE A 373 12.27 4.50 -10.58
C PHE A 373 13.57 5.32 -10.49
N VAL A 374 14.44 5.04 -9.52
CA VAL A 374 15.75 5.72 -9.46
C VAL A 374 16.58 5.40 -10.72
N VAL A 375 16.67 4.12 -11.09
CA VAL A 375 17.43 3.72 -12.28
C VAL A 375 16.78 4.26 -13.56
N TYR A 376 15.45 4.22 -13.65
CA TYR A 376 14.73 4.81 -14.77
C TYR A 376 15.03 6.30 -14.92
N MET A 377 14.92 7.08 -13.84
CA MET A 377 15.18 8.52 -13.86
C MET A 377 16.65 8.85 -14.19
N LEU A 378 17.59 8.08 -13.66
CA LEU A 378 19.00 8.27 -13.98
C LEU A 378 19.33 7.90 -15.44
N SER A 379 18.62 6.96 -16.05
CA SER A 379 18.78 6.62 -17.46
C SER A 379 18.28 7.72 -18.40
N GLU A 380 17.23 8.43 -18.00
CA GLU A 380 16.69 9.58 -18.74
C GLU A 380 17.50 10.88 -18.51
N HIS A 381 18.34 10.92 -17.46
CA HIS A 381 19.08 12.11 -17.03
C HIS A 381 20.58 11.80 -16.81
N PRO A 382 21.37 11.57 -17.88
CA PRO A 382 22.78 11.16 -17.78
C PRO A 382 23.66 12.12 -16.96
N GLN A 383 23.33 13.42 -16.95
CA GLN A 383 24.07 14.44 -16.18
C GLN A 383 24.00 14.17 -14.67
N PHE A 384 22.87 13.68 -14.16
CA PHE A 384 22.73 13.34 -12.75
C PHE A 384 23.35 11.97 -12.42
N LEU A 385 23.36 11.05 -13.39
CA LEU A 385 24.08 9.79 -13.24
C LEU A 385 25.59 10.04 -13.08
N GLU A 386 26.19 10.89 -13.92
CA GLU A 386 27.61 11.21 -13.84
C GLU A 386 27.96 11.97 -12.54
N LYS A 387 27.11 12.91 -12.11
CA LYS A 387 27.28 13.61 -10.83
C LYS A 387 27.23 12.65 -9.64
N LEU A 388 26.28 11.67 -9.66
CA LEU A 388 26.19 10.64 -8.63
C LEU A 388 27.41 9.73 -8.62
N ARG A 389 27.87 9.32 -9.81
CA ARG A 389 29.07 8.50 -9.96
C ARG A 389 30.31 9.20 -9.39
N GLN A 390 30.46 10.50 -9.64
CA GLN A 390 31.57 11.28 -9.10
C GLN A 390 31.52 11.33 -7.56
N GLU A 391 30.36 11.59 -6.93
CA GLU A 391 30.21 11.54 -5.47
C GLU A 391 30.65 10.18 -4.91
N VAL A 392 30.24 9.11 -5.57
CA VAL A 392 30.58 7.75 -5.16
C VAL A 392 32.08 7.48 -5.26
N LEU A 393 32.72 7.88 -6.35
CA LEU A 393 34.16 7.71 -6.56
C LEU A 393 34.99 8.53 -5.57
N ASP A 394 34.57 9.76 -5.29
CA ASP A 394 35.25 10.65 -4.36
C ASP A 394 35.20 10.13 -2.93
N MET A 395 34.08 9.49 -2.53
CA MET A 395 33.89 9.03 -1.15
C MET A 395 34.38 7.61 -0.89
N VAL A 396 34.22 6.72 -1.86
CA VAL A 396 34.49 5.28 -1.66
C VAL A 396 35.64 4.79 -2.51
N GLY A 397 35.85 5.40 -3.67
CA GLY A 397 36.83 4.94 -4.66
C GLY A 397 36.28 3.79 -5.52
N PRO A 398 37.10 3.29 -6.48
CA PRO A 398 36.64 2.31 -7.47
C PRO A 398 36.49 0.89 -6.89
N ASP A 399 37.22 0.52 -5.87
CA ASP A 399 37.41 -0.88 -5.47
C ASP A 399 36.83 -1.23 -4.09
N ARG A 400 36.66 -0.25 -3.20
CA ARG A 400 36.18 -0.47 -1.83
C ARG A 400 34.67 -0.65 -1.78
N THR A 401 34.17 -1.51 -0.91
CA THR A 401 32.75 -1.56 -0.54
C THR A 401 32.40 -0.40 0.37
N PRO A 402 31.28 0.31 0.16
CA PRO A 402 30.85 1.39 1.02
C PRO A 402 30.45 0.89 2.40
N THR A 403 30.78 1.64 3.41
CA THR A 403 30.28 1.46 4.77
C THR A 403 28.95 2.18 4.98
N TYR A 404 28.30 1.91 6.10
CA TYR A 404 27.10 2.65 6.51
C TYR A 404 27.35 4.17 6.58
N ASP A 405 28.51 4.58 7.11
CA ASP A 405 28.84 5.99 7.27
C ASP A 405 29.10 6.66 5.92
N ASP A 406 29.77 5.98 4.98
CA ASP A 406 29.92 6.49 3.60
C ASP A 406 28.55 6.78 2.98
N VAL A 407 27.65 5.80 3.02
CA VAL A 407 26.30 5.93 2.44
C VAL A 407 25.50 7.05 3.11
N LYS A 408 25.68 7.25 4.41
CA LYS A 408 25.03 8.32 5.17
C LYS A 408 25.51 9.70 4.74
N GLU A 409 26.79 9.85 4.44
CA GLU A 409 27.39 11.13 4.05
C GLU A 409 27.14 11.50 2.56
N MET A 410 26.77 10.54 1.70
CA MET A 410 26.41 10.79 0.29
C MET A 410 25.14 11.63 0.17
N LYS A 411 25.32 12.94 0.04
CA LYS A 411 24.21 13.90 -0.01
C LYS A 411 23.46 13.87 -1.33
N PHE A 412 24.20 13.74 -2.45
CA PHE A 412 23.59 13.70 -3.76
C PHE A 412 22.83 12.39 -4.01
N LEU A 413 23.37 11.25 -3.57
CA LEU A 413 22.67 9.98 -3.59
C LEU A 413 21.32 10.07 -2.85
N ARG A 414 21.31 10.70 -1.67
CA ARG A 414 20.08 10.95 -0.92
C ARG A 414 19.11 11.84 -1.68
N ALA A 415 19.61 12.88 -2.33
CA ALA A 415 18.82 13.80 -3.12
C ALA A 415 18.17 13.10 -4.33
N VAL A 416 18.90 12.25 -5.04
CA VAL A 416 18.40 11.43 -6.16
C VAL A 416 17.26 10.52 -5.71
N ILE A 417 17.41 9.84 -4.58
CA ILE A 417 16.36 8.96 -4.03
C ILE A 417 15.13 9.78 -3.61
N ASN A 418 15.34 10.89 -2.91
CA ASN A 418 14.23 11.75 -2.47
C ASN A 418 13.46 12.33 -3.65
N GLU A 419 14.16 12.78 -4.71
CA GLU A 419 13.53 13.33 -5.92
C GLU A 419 12.77 12.24 -6.69
N SER A 420 13.32 11.04 -6.77
CA SER A 420 12.61 9.89 -7.33
C SER A 420 11.34 9.56 -6.53
N LEU A 421 11.43 9.55 -5.19
CA LEU A 421 10.27 9.34 -4.31
C LEU A 421 9.27 10.50 -4.32
N ARG A 422 9.70 11.71 -4.64
CA ARG A 422 8.82 12.84 -4.84
C ARG A 422 7.97 12.67 -6.09
N LEU A 423 8.60 12.37 -7.21
CA LEU A 423 7.89 12.19 -8.48
C LEU A 423 7.15 10.87 -8.57
N TYR A 424 7.74 9.80 -8.03
CA TYR A 424 7.22 8.43 -8.11
C TYR A 424 7.22 7.75 -6.74
N PRO A 425 6.42 8.25 -5.77
CA PRO A 425 6.33 7.61 -4.47
C PRO A 425 5.74 6.20 -4.63
N THR A 426 6.38 5.21 -4.03
CA THR A 426 5.95 3.81 -4.12
C THR A 426 4.62 3.54 -3.44
N VAL A 427 4.22 4.40 -2.49
CA VAL A 427 2.86 4.46 -1.93
C VAL A 427 2.22 5.78 -2.37
N PRO A 428 1.61 5.83 -3.57
CA PRO A 428 1.14 7.08 -4.18
C PRO A 428 -0.08 7.68 -3.48
N PHE A 429 -0.86 6.88 -2.78
CA PHE A 429 -2.00 7.28 -1.98
C PHE A 429 -2.20 6.32 -0.81
N ASP A 430 -2.82 6.79 0.25
CA ASP A 430 -3.28 5.97 1.38
C ASP A 430 -4.63 6.50 1.85
N SER A 431 -5.32 5.75 2.68
CA SER A 431 -6.64 6.11 3.17
C SER A 431 -6.79 5.92 4.67
N ARG A 432 -7.72 6.68 5.24
CA ARG A 432 -8.19 6.51 6.62
C ARG A 432 -9.71 6.62 6.64
N TRP A 433 -10.30 6.00 7.62
CA TRP A 433 -11.71 6.03 7.90
C TRP A 433 -11.98 6.91 9.13
N ALA A 434 -12.88 7.88 9.01
CA ALA A 434 -13.26 8.77 10.11
C ALA A 434 -14.20 8.04 11.08
N VAL A 435 -13.76 7.85 12.32
CA VAL A 435 -14.55 7.16 13.36
C VAL A 435 -15.72 8.03 13.81
N LYS A 436 -15.47 9.32 13.96
CA LYS A 436 -16.46 10.34 14.37
C LYS A 436 -16.41 11.51 13.40
N GLU A 437 -17.49 12.25 13.35
CA GLU A 437 -17.52 13.53 12.63
C GLU A 437 -16.46 14.48 13.18
N THR A 438 -15.89 15.28 12.29
CA THR A 438 -14.88 16.28 12.61
C THR A 438 -14.84 17.39 11.58
N THR A 439 -13.86 18.29 11.69
CA THR A 439 -13.58 19.31 10.70
C THR A 439 -12.11 19.31 10.29
N PHE A 440 -11.88 19.67 9.03
CA PHE A 440 -10.54 20.00 8.52
C PHE A 440 -10.33 21.52 8.47
N PRO A 441 -9.06 21.98 8.49
CA PRO A 441 -8.72 23.36 8.26
C PRO A 441 -9.30 23.86 6.92
N PRO A 442 -9.65 25.16 6.80
CA PRO A 442 -10.06 25.72 5.52
C PRO A 442 -8.91 25.68 4.51
N ILE A 443 -9.24 25.56 3.21
CA ILE A 443 -8.24 25.63 2.12
C ILE A 443 -7.71 27.05 1.97
N THR A 444 -8.60 28.04 2.09
CA THR A 444 -8.26 29.46 2.01
C THR A 444 -8.10 30.06 3.38
N PRO A 445 -7.06 30.87 3.64
CA PRO A 445 -6.90 31.56 4.92
C PRO A 445 -8.15 32.41 5.27
N GLY A 446 -8.62 32.27 6.51
CA GLY A 446 -9.82 32.97 7.00
C GLY A 446 -11.15 32.34 6.59
N GLY A 447 -11.14 31.25 5.83
CA GLY A 447 -12.34 30.48 5.52
C GLY A 447 -12.90 29.72 6.71
N LYS A 448 -14.07 29.11 6.54
CA LYS A 448 -14.64 28.22 7.56
C LYS A 448 -14.00 26.84 7.51
N PRO A 449 -13.96 26.11 8.65
CA PRO A 449 -13.54 24.72 8.64
C PRO A 449 -14.45 23.88 7.73
N LEU A 450 -13.94 22.75 7.24
CA LEU A 450 -14.62 21.87 6.29
C LEU A 450 -15.15 20.63 7.01
N PHE A 451 -16.44 20.34 6.84
CA PHE A 451 -17.10 19.24 7.55
C PHE A 451 -16.67 17.88 7.03
N ILE A 452 -16.31 16.98 7.92
CA ILE A 452 -15.98 15.57 7.65
C ILE A 452 -16.98 14.70 8.40
N PRO A 453 -17.85 13.95 7.71
CA PRO A 453 -18.80 13.06 8.36
C PRO A 453 -18.13 11.84 9.00
N ALA A 454 -18.73 11.30 10.05
CA ALA A 454 -18.39 9.98 10.55
C ALA A 454 -18.60 8.93 9.45
N GLY A 455 -17.77 7.89 9.42
CA GLY A 455 -17.89 6.83 8.41
C GLY A 455 -17.28 7.16 7.04
N ALA A 456 -16.91 8.41 6.78
CA ALA A 456 -16.27 8.79 5.52
C ALA A 456 -14.86 8.19 5.39
N THR A 457 -14.54 7.73 4.20
CA THR A 457 -13.15 7.38 3.83
C THR A 457 -12.43 8.63 3.36
N ILE A 458 -11.33 8.97 4.04
CA ILE A 458 -10.44 10.07 3.63
C ILE A 458 -9.30 9.45 2.85
N MET A 459 -9.27 9.71 1.56
CA MET A 459 -8.18 9.29 0.67
C MET A 459 -7.25 10.49 0.42
N TYR A 460 -5.97 10.33 0.70
CA TYR A 460 -4.98 11.36 0.43
C TYR A 460 -3.96 10.89 -0.59
N SER A 461 -3.70 11.76 -1.58
CA SER A 461 -2.75 11.46 -2.66
C SER A 461 -1.44 12.18 -2.42
N VAL A 462 -0.45 11.40 -1.96
CA VAL A 462 0.93 11.85 -1.80
C VAL A 462 1.54 12.16 -3.18
N ALA A 463 1.32 11.30 -4.16
CA ALA A 463 1.87 11.47 -5.50
C ALA A 463 1.40 12.73 -6.21
N TYR A 464 0.13 13.10 -6.05
CA TYR A 464 -0.37 14.37 -6.61
C TYR A 464 0.19 15.57 -5.85
N MET A 465 0.16 15.53 -4.52
CA MET A 465 0.70 16.60 -3.67
C MET A 465 2.18 16.89 -3.97
N HIS A 466 2.98 15.86 -4.15
CA HIS A 466 4.42 15.97 -4.45
C HIS A 466 4.72 16.63 -5.81
N ARG A 467 3.73 16.74 -6.69
CA ARG A 467 3.87 17.32 -8.04
C ARG A 467 3.22 18.70 -8.19
N ARG A 468 2.66 19.25 -7.12
CA ARG A 468 1.98 20.56 -7.13
C ARG A 468 2.98 21.71 -7.26
N LYS A 469 2.75 22.55 -8.28
CA LYS A 469 3.61 23.72 -8.55
C LYS A 469 3.54 24.79 -7.47
N ASP A 470 2.40 24.94 -6.81
CA ASP A 470 2.23 25.87 -5.69
C ASP A 470 3.00 25.45 -4.43
N LEU A 471 3.32 24.17 -4.29
CA LEU A 471 4.08 23.62 -3.16
C LEU A 471 5.58 23.46 -3.46
N TRP A 472 5.95 23.20 -4.72
CA TRP A 472 7.32 22.83 -5.10
C TRP A 472 7.97 23.77 -6.11
N GLY A 473 7.23 24.79 -6.60
CA GLY A 473 7.71 25.71 -7.61
C GLY A 473 7.30 25.34 -9.03
N PRO A 474 7.58 26.22 -10.02
CA PRO A 474 7.13 26.05 -11.39
C PRO A 474 7.70 24.81 -12.07
N ASP A 475 8.87 24.35 -11.64
CA ASP A 475 9.64 23.18 -12.07
C ASP A 475 9.27 21.89 -11.32
N ALA A 476 8.12 21.87 -10.65
CA ALA A 476 7.68 20.74 -9.80
C ALA A 476 7.57 19.39 -10.55
N LEU A 477 7.42 19.40 -11.87
CA LEU A 477 7.30 18.18 -12.68
C LEU A 477 8.64 17.69 -13.23
N GLU A 478 9.70 18.49 -13.10
CA GLU A 478 11.04 18.14 -13.57
C GLU A 478 11.77 17.30 -12.53
N PHE A 479 12.58 16.34 -13.02
CA PHE A 479 13.47 15.59 -12.17
C PHE A 479 14.75 16.38 -11.93
N ASP A 480 14.88 16.95 -10.76
CA ASP A 480 16.03 17.73 -10.34
C ASP A 480 16.41 17.42 -8.88
N PRO A 481 17.36 16.49 -8.66
CA PRO A 481 17.82 16.12 -7.32
C PRO A 481 18.40 17.30 -6.51
N ASP A 482 18.94 18.31 -7.15
CA ASP A 482 19.51 19.48 -6.46
C ASP A 482 18.46 20.23 -5.63
N ARG A 483 17.17 20.05 -5.94
CA ARG A 483 16.04 20.54 -5.15
C ARG A 483 16.13 20.16 -3.65
N PHE A 484 16.74 19.03 -3.31
CA PHE A 484 16.93 18.56 -1.94
C PHE A 484 18.26 18.99 -1.30
N ILE A 485 19.07 19.81 -2.01
CA ILE A 485 20.40 20.26 -1.56
C ILE A 485 20.49 21.79 -1.53
N ASP A 486 19.87 22.46 -2.50
CA ASP A 486 20.00 23.91 -2.69
C ASP A 486 18.98 24.72 -1.83
N SER A 487 18.88 26.01 -2.13
CA SER A 487 18.03 26.96 -1.40
C SER A 487 16.53 26.63 -1.45
N ARG A 488 16.08 25.77 -2.39
CA ARG A 488 14.69 25.31 -2.50
C ARG A 488 14.25 24.51 -1.27
N VAL A 489 15.17 23.85 -0.59
CA VAL A 489 14.88 23.19 0.71
C VAL A 489 14.34 24.20 1.73
N GLN A 490 15.05 25.32 1.88
CA GLN A 490 14.66 26.39 2.81
C GLN A 490 13.39 27.10 2.36
N LYS A 491 13.18 27.21 1.06
CA LYS A 491 12.03 27.92 0.50
C LYS A 491 10.72 27.11 0.61
N TYR A 492 10.75 25.83 0.35
CA TYR A 492 9.53 25.01 0.19
C TYR A 492 9.36 23.97 1.28
N LEU A 493 10.41 23.21 1.63
CA LEU A 493 10.29 22.04 2.49
C LEU A 493 10.35 22.40 3.97
N VAL A 494 11.27 23.26 4.38
CA VAL A 494 11.45 23.63 5.79
C VAL A 494 10.20 24.32 6.37
N PRO A 495 9.52 25.25 5.65
CA PRO A 495 8.32 25.89 6.18
C PRO A 495 7.13 24.92 6.30
N ASN A 496 7.08 23.89 5.47
CA ASN A 496 5.99 22.91 5.49
C ASN A 496 6.50 21.49 5.16
N PRO A 497 7.02 20.73 6.13
CA PRO A 497 7.52 19.38 5.86
C PRO A 497 6.43 18.39 5.44
N TYR A 498 5.15 18.71 5.63
CA TYR A 498 4.05 17.87 5.18
C TYR A 498 3.79 17.89 3.67
N ILE A 499 4.56 18.67 2.89
CA ILE A 499 4.53 18.58 1.43
C ILE A 499 5.32 17.38 0.89
N PHE A 500 6.17 16.71 1.72
CA PHE A 500 6.99 15.57 1.32
C PHE A 500 6.80 14.39 2.27
N LEU A 501 5.99 13.42 1.88
CA LEU A 501 5.54 12.31 2.73
C LEU A 501 5.74 10.92 2.09
N PRO A 502 6.92 10.58 1.55
CA PRO A 502 7.14 9.28 0.93
C PRO A 502 7.09 8.12 1.94
N PHE A 503 7.29 8.41 3.22
CA PHE A 503 7.25 7.45 4.33
C PHE A 503 6.06 7.68 5.27
N ASN A 504 5.05 8.43 4.81
CA ASN A 504 3.94 8.86 5.66
C ASN A 504 4.41 9.81 6.79
N ALA A 505 3.55 10.05 7.80
CA ALA A 505 3.88 10.91 8.94
C ALA A 505 3.12 10.47 10.21
N GLY A 506 3.37 11.18 11.32
CA GLY A 506 2.70 10.96 12.59
C GLY A 506 3.06 9.62 13.25
N PRO A 507 2.21 9.11 14.17
CA PRO A 507 2.50 7.87 14.89
C PRO A 507 2.66 6.65 13.98
N ARG A 508 2.03 6.62 12.80
CA ARG A 508 2.13 5.54 11.80
C ARG A 508 3.17 5.80 10.70
N ILE A 509 4.15 6.66 10.95
CA ILE A 509 5.31 6.84 10.07
C ILE A 509 6.00 5.48 9.83
N CYS A 510 6.54 5.26 8.63
CA CYS A 510 7.22 4.02 8.26
C CYS A 510 8.33 3.67 9.26
N ILE A 511 8.29 2.47 9.84
CA ILE A 511 9.35 1.99 10.74
C ILE A 511 10.63 1.63 10.00
N GLY A 512 10.51 1.25 8.72
CA GLY A 512 11.63 0.93 7.84
C GLY A 512 12.28 2.14 7.19
N GLN A 513 11.92 3.38 7.55
CA GLN A 513 12.48 4.58 6.93
C GLN A 513 14.00 4.64 7.04
N GLN A 514 14.57 4.23 8.17
CA GLN A 514 16.03 4.18 8.36
C GLN A 514 16.65 3.01 7.60
N ALA A 515 15.97 1.86 7.53
CA ALA A 515 16.41 0.73 6.71
C ALA A 515 16.45 1.07 5.21
N SER A 516 15.62 1.99 4.75
CA SER A 516 15.67 2.50 3.36
C SER A 516 16.98 3.24 3.03
N ILE A 517 17.76 3.65 4.02
CA ILE A 517 19.12 4.16 3.84
C ILE A 517 20.01 3.06 3.24
N GLN A 518 19.76 1.80 3.56
CA GLN A 518 20.52 0.65 3.04
C GLN A 518 20.18 0.34 1.57
N ILE A 519 19.03 0.78 1.07
CA ILE A 519 18.70 0.74 -0.37
C ILE A 519 19.74 1.52 -1.19
N ARG A 520 20.46 2.45 -0.57
CA ARG A 520 21.51 3.24 -1.20
C ARG A 520 22.74 2.40 -1.56
N ALA A 521 23.05 1.36 -0.76
CA ALA A 521 24.20 0.51 -1.03
C ALA A 521 24.13 -0.25 -2.37
N PRO A 522 22.99 -0.90 -2.75
CA PRO A 522 22.84 -1.47 -4.08
C PRO A 522 22.97 -0.47 -5.22
N LEU A 523 22.44 0.75 -5.06
CA LEU A 523 22.59 1.79 -6.08
C LEU A 523 24.04 2.15 -6.35
N TYR A 524 24.87 2.23 -5.30
CA TYR A 524 26.31 2.37 -5.44
C TYR A 524 26.90 1.28 -6.34
N LEU A 525 26.58 0.01 -6.09
CA LEU A 525 27.12 -1.11 -6.87
C LEU A 525 26.67 -1.08 -8.32
N PHE A 526 25.42 -0.66 -8.59
CA PHE A 526 24.90 -0.50 -9.94
C PHE A 526 25.53 0.68 -10.68
N THR A 527 25.86 1.79 -10.00
CA THR A 527 26.45 2.98 -10.65
C THR A 527 27.95 2.85 -10.87
N ASN A 528 28.68 2.22 -9.95
CA ASN A 528 30.15 2.16 -9.99
C ASN A 528 30.72 0.94 -10.74
N ARG A 529 30.10 -0.25 -10.63
CA ARG A 529 30.65 -1.48 -11.20
C ARG A 529 30.04 -1.92 -12.54
N SER A 530 28.97 -1.31 -12.99
CA SER A 530 28.17 -1.90 -14.07
C SER A 530 28.39 -1.31 -15.47
N PHE A 531 28.96 -0.10 -15.60
CA PHE A 531 28.94 0.62 -16.88
C PHE A 531 30.32 1.10 -17.36
N THR A 532 31.40 0.52 -16.85
CA THR A 532 32.75 0.74 -17.39
C THR A 532 33.17 -0.46 -18.25
N THR A 533 32.61 -0.55 -19.46
CA THR A 533 33.27 -1.11 -20.66
C THR A 533 32.51 -0.65 -21.89
#